data_81d4178feab232c44a31c97bcb7a245d
#
_entry.id   81d4178feab232c44a31c97bcb7a245d
#
_cell.length_a   1.000
_cell.length_b   1.000
_cell.length_c   1.000
_cell.angle_alpha   90.00
_cell.angle_beta   90.00
_cell.angle_gamma   90.00
#
_symmetry.space_group_name_H-M   'P 1'
#
loop_
_entity.id
_entity.type
_entity.pdbx_description
1 polymer ?
#
loop_
_entity_poly.entity_id
_entity_poly.type
_entity_poly.pdbx_seq_one_letter_code
_entity_poly.pdbx_strand_id
1 'polypeptide(L)'
;PQVQYYTNDAWEVVSAGRPLTGGVSGYPILLRAPYAAGNLYVLTIPDDMGNLYDFPAKALNEIRRIMSRDMDIYLEAPSKVGLFVYDNKTLVVENFNDEPVEVRIVTDDEVTRLENLENGDILAPLPAEPVQSRRPVTPKNSFRLSLLPHSYKAFQYK
;
A
#
# COMPACT_ATOMS: atom_id res chain seq x y z
N PRO A 1 19.45 -7.18 -17.27
CA PRO A 1 18.83 -8.24 -18.06
C PRO A 1 17.33 -7.95 -18.19
N GLN A 2 16.85 -7.93 -19.43
CA GLN A 2 15.41 -7.85 -19.69
C GLN A 2 14.79 -9.19 -19.37
N VAL A 3 13.97 -9.26 -18.35
CA VAL A 3 13.18 -10.47 -18.07
C VAL A 3 11.95 -10.40 -18.97
N GLN A 4 11.92 -11.21 -20.00
CA GLN A 4 10.72 -11.42 -20.81
C GLN A 4 9.84 -12.45 -20.10
N TYR A 5 8.64 -12.03 -19.69
CA TYR A 5 7.64 -12.93 -19.16
C TYR A 5 6.69 -13.35 -20.27
N TYR A 6 6.57 -14.65 -20.46
CA TYR A 6 5.45 -15.23 -21.17
C TYR A 6 4.39 -15.58 -20.13
N THR A 7 3.40 -14.73 -19.96
CA THR A 7 2.23 -15.09 -19.16
C THR A 7 1.40 -16.08 -19.96
N ASN A 8 1.25 -17.28 -19.43
CA ASN A 8 0.18 -18.17 -19.85
C ASN A 8 -1.08 -17.86 -19.03
N ASP A 9 -2.20 -18.52 -19.30
CA ASP A 9 -3.48 -18.32 -18.61
C ASP A 9 -3.41 -18.56 -17.08
N ALA A 10 -2.28 -19.07 -16.57
CA ALA A 10 -2.07 -19.36 -15.15
C ALA A 10 -1.58 -18.14 -14.33
N TRP A 11 -1.12 -17.06 -14.98
CA TRP A 11 -0.56 -15.89 -14.30
C TRP A 11 -1.35 -14.63 -14.62
N GLU A 12 -1.73 -13.90 -13.58
CA GLU A 12 -2.34 -12.58 -13.68
C GLU A 12 -1.30 -11.50 -13.39
N VAL A 13 -1.25 -10.47 -14.24
CA VAL A 13 -0.43 -9.26 -13.97
C VAL A 13 -1.21 -8.35 -13.05
N VAL A 14 -0.75 -8.21 -11.81
CA VAL A 14 -1.37 -7.35 -10.79
C VAL A 14 -0.91 -5.90 -10.96
N SER A 15 0.38 -5.71 -11.25
CA SER A 15 0.97 -4.39 -11.52
C SER A 15 2.01 -4.49 -12.61
N ALA A 16 2.03 -3.50 -13.51
CA ALA A 16 3.00 -3.44 -14.60
C ALA A 16 3.52 -2.02 -14.81
N GLY A 17 4.82 -1.90 -15.09
CA GLY A 17 5.43 -0.68 -15.63
C GLY A 17 5.09 -0.53 -17.11
N ARG A 18 4.90 0.70 -17.57
CA ARG A 18 4.75 0.99 -19.01
C ARG A 18 6.13 1.26 -19.62
N PRO A 19 6.44 0.69 -20.80
CA PRO A 19 7.61 1.11 -21.54
C PRO A 19 7.46 2.57 -21.99
N LEU A 20 8.55 3.29 -22.05
CA LEU A 20 8.59 4.71 -22.48
C LEU A 20 8.20 4.91 -23.96
N THR A 21 8.13 3.85 -24.74
CA THR A 21 7.74 3.86 -26.16
C THR A 21 6.55 2.94 -26.37
N GLY A 22 5.45 3.51 -26.75
CA GLY A 22 4.11 3.01 -27.15
C GLY A 22 3.82 1.54 -27.48
N GLY A 23 4.54 0.59 -26.92
CA GLY A 23 4.27 -0.83 -27.07
C GLY A 23 3.19 -1.33 -26.10
N VAL A 24 2.45 -2.34 -26.51
CA VAL A 24 1.32 -2.94 -25.76
C VAL A 24 1.79 -3.79 -24.57
N SER A 25 3.06 -4.16 -24.50
CA SER A 25 3.62 -5.00 -23.45
C SER A 25 4.30 -4.17 -22.36
N GLY A 26 3.65 -4.04 -21.20
CA GLY A 26 4.32 -3.54 -20.00
C GLY A 26 5.18 -4.65 -19.35
N TYR A 27 6.20 -4.25 -18.63
CA TYR A 27 6.96 -5.19 -17.79
C TYR A 27 6.14 -5.48 -16.54
N PRO A 28 5.80 -6.75 -16.23
CA PRO A 28 5.09 -7.08 -15.02
C PRO A 28 5.99 -6.82 -13.82
N ILE A 29 5.49 -6.05 -12.86
CA ILE A 29 6.15 -5.78 -11.58
C ILE A 29 5.71 -6.81 -10.55
N LEU A 30 4.42 -7.14 -10.56
CA LEU A 30 3.81 -8.06 -9.62
C LEU A 30 2.89 -9.02 -10.37
N LEU A 31 3.16 -10.30 -10.18
CA LEU A 31 2.41 -11.40 -10.76
C LEU A 31 1.67 -12.18 -9.67
N ARG A 32 0.53 -12.76 -10.02
CA ARG A 32 -0.23 -13.66 -9.16
C ARG A 32 -0.60 -14.93 -9.92
N ALA A 33 -0.48 -16.08 -9.26
CA ALA A 33 -1.02 -17.33 -9.73
C ALA A 33 -1.73 -18.08 -8.59
N PRO A 34 -2.82 -18.82 -8.86
CA PRO A 34 -3.38 -19.74 -7.88
C PRO A 34 -2.34 -20.79 -7.50
N TYR A 35 -2.19 -21.07 -6.22
CA TYR A 35 -1.31 -22.11 -5.70
C TYR A 35 -1.95 -22.78 -4.47
N ALA A 36 -2.20 -24.07 -4.56
CA ALA A 36 -2.93 -24.83 -3.56
C ALA A 36 -4.26 -24.16 -3.17
N ALA A 37 -4.48 -23.92 -1.88
CA ALA A 37 -5.67 -23.21 -1.37
C ALA A 37 -5.51 -21.68 -1.35
N GLY A 38 -4.40 -21.15 -1.86
CA GLY A 38 -4.09 -19.72 -1.80
C GLY A 38 -3.61 -19.15 -3.14
N ASN A 39 -2.75 -18.16 -3.05
CA ASN A 39 -2.12 -17.53 -4.21
C ASN A 39 -0.62 -17.37 -4.00
N LEU A 40 0.14 -17.59 -5.06
CA LEU A 40 1.54 -17.24 -5.14
C LEU A 40 1.67 -15.86 -5.77
N TYR A 41 2.40 -14.97 -5.11
CA TYR A 41 2.74 -13.66 -5.65
C TYR A 41 4.24 -13.61 -5.95
N VAL A 42 4.58 -13.11 -7.12
CA VAL A 42 5.97 -12.92 -7.53
C VAL A 42 6.20 -11.45 -7.83
N LEU A 43 7.06 -10.82 -7.04
CA LEU A 43 7.55 -9.48 -7.25
C LEU A 43 8.84 -9.56 -8.07
N THR A 44 8.84 -8.95 -9.25
CA THR A 44 10.01 -8.91 -10.13
C THR A 44 10.90 -7.75 -9.71
N ILE A 45 11.83 -8.01 -8.82
CA ILE A 45 12.76 -7.00 -8.32
C ILE A 45 13.98 -6.96 -9.24
N PRO A 46 14.49 -5.75 -9.59
CA PRO A 46 15.82 -5.62 -10.21
C PRO A 46 16.92 -6.17 -9.32
N ASP A 47 18.12 -6.33 -9.85
CA ASP A 47 19.27 -6.91 -9.15
C ASP A 47 19.64 -6.19 -7.84
N ASP A 48 19.22 -4.93 -7.70
CA ASP A 48 19.39 -4.13 -6.47
C ASP A 48 18.03 -3.90 -5.78
N MET A 49 17.90 -4.39 -4.55
CA MET A 49 16.72 -4.17 -3.70
C MET A 49 16.47 -2.69 -3.40
N GLY A 50 17.50 -1.84 -3.43
CA GLY A 50 17.39 -0.39 -3.28
C GLY A 50 16.47 0.25 -4.31
N ASN A 51 16.39 -0.33 -5.50
CA ASN A 51 15.50 0.16 -6.58
C ASN A 51 14.00 0.07 -6.23
N LEU A 52 13.61 -0.65 -5.19
CA LEU A 52 12.24 -0.61 -4.68
C LEU A 52 11.82 0.78 -4.20
N TYR A 53 12.76 1.56 -3.69
CA TYR A 53 12.49 2.94 -3.24
C TYR A 53 12.16 3.89 -4.38
N ASP A 54 12.59 3.54 -5.61
CA ASP A 54 12.35 4.33 -6.82
C ASP A 54 11.03 3.96 -7.52
N PHE A 55 10.32 2.96 -6.99
CA PHE A 55 9.03 2.57 -7.56
C PHE A 55 7.99 3.68 -7.37
N PRO A 56 7.14 3.93 -8.38
CA PRO A 56 6.02 4.85 -8.23
C PRO A 56 5.13 4.46 -7.04
N ALA A 57 4.64 5.45 -6.29
CA ALA A 57 3.81 5.23 -5.11
C ALA A 57 2.63 4.27 -5.38
N LYS A 58 2.05 4.33 -6.58
CA LYS A 58 0.96 3.43 -6.98
C LYS A 58 1.39 1.96 -6.97
N ALA A 59 2.58 1.63 -7.48
CA ALA A 59 3.10 0.27 -7.47
C ALA A 59 3.44 -0.20 -6.04
N LEU A 60 4.08 0.69 -5.25
CA LEU A 60 4.37 0.39 -3.85
C LEU A 60 3.10 0.15 -3.02
N ASN A 61 2.05 0.93 -3.25
CA ASN A 61 0.79 0.78 -2.53
C ASN A 61 0.06 -0.52 -2.91
N GLU A 62 0.16 -0.99 -4.16
CA GLU A 62 -0.34 -2.32 -4.54
C GLU A 62 0.43 -3.43 -3.83
N ILE A 63 1.76 -3.32 -3.73
CA ILE A 63 2.60 -4.27 -2.99
C ILE A 63 2.20 -4.27 -1.50
N ARG A 64 2.12 -3.10 -0.87
CA ARG A 64 1.71 -2.95 0.54
C ARG A 64 0.34 -3.58 0.79
N ARG A 65 -0.64 -3.30 -0.07
CA ARG A 65 -1.99 -3.86 0.05
C ARG A 65 -2.01 -5.39 0.00
N ILE A 66 -1.16 -6.00 -0.82
CA ILE A 66 -1.06 -7.46 -0.91
C ILE A 66 -0.37 -8.04 0.33
N MET A 67 0.70 -7.41 0.77
CA MET A 67 1.42 -7.86 1.98
C MET A 67 0.59 -7.70 3.25
N SER A 68 -0.27 -6.68 3.30
CA SER A 68 -1.15 -6.38 4.46
C SER A 68 -2.57 -6.92 4.29
N ARG A 69 -2.82 -7.82 3.34
CA ARG A 69 -4.20 -8.25 3.00
C ARG A 69 -4.94 -8.93 4.14
N ASP A 70 -4.20 -9.57 5.05
CA ASP A 70 -4.72 -10.27 6.23
C ASP A 70 -4.67 -9.36 7.48
N MET A 71 -4.34 -8.07 7.29
CA MET A 71 -4.38 -7.03 8.30
C MET A 71 -5.54 -6.07 8.02
N ASP A 72 -6.19 -5.62 9.09
CA ASP A 72 -7.31 -4.68 8.99
C ASP A 72 -6.86 -3.25 8.64
N ILE A 73 -5.54 -3.01 8.64
CA ILE A 73 -4.93 -1.70 8.45
C ILE A 73 -3.79 -1.78 7.45
N TYR A 74 -3.77 -0.87 6.47
CA TYR A 74 -2.64 -0.70 5.56
C TYR A 74 -2.38 0.77 5.23
N LEU A 75 -1.23 1.04 4.63
CA LEU A 75 -0.74 2.38 4.33
C LEU A 75 -0.70 2.63 2.83
N GLU A 76 -1.23 3.78 2.40
CA GLU A 76 -0.98 4.37 1.09
C GLU A 76 -0.07 5.58 1.26
N ALA A 77 1.15 5.48 0.74
CA ALA A 77 2.19 6.48 0.92
C ALA A 77 3.24 6.40 -0.19
N PRO A 78 4.07 7.43 -0.36
CA PRO A 78 5.30 7.33 -1.16
C PRO A 78 6.28 6.31 -0.57
N SER A 79 7.43 6.15 -1.21
CA SER A 79 8.53 5.32 -0.67
C SER A 79 9.04 5.87 0.67
N LYS A 80 9.81 5.07 1.40
CA LYS A 80 10.42 5.42 2.68
C LYS A 80 9.43 5.93 3.74
N VAL A 81 8.22 5.37 3.75
CA VAL A 81 7.24 5.57 4.82
C VAL A 81 6.85 4.21 5.37
N GLY A 82 7.01 4.06 6.68
CA GLY A 82 6.71 2.84 7.43
C GLY A 82 5.37 2.91 8.15
N LEU A 83 4.72 1.75 8.30
CA LEU A 83 3.56 1.52 9.17
C LEU A 83 3.89 0.39 10.11
N PHE A 84 3.72 0.60 11.39
CA PHE A 84 3.85 -0.39 12.45
C PHE A 84 2.52 -0.52 13.16
N VAL A 85 1.98 -1.73 13.21
CA VAL A 85 0.68 -2.02 13.85
C VAL A 85 0.91 -2.98 15.00
N TYR A 86 0.34 -2.65 16.15
CA TYR A 86 0.48 -3.39 17.39
C TYR A 86 -0.85 -4.01 17.82
N ASP A 87 -0.80 -5.11 18.57
CA ASP A 87 -1.95 -5.88 19.04
C ASP A 87 -2.83 -5.13 20.07
N ASN A 88 -2.27 -4.11 20.73
CA ASN A 88 -2.98 -3.23 21.67
C ASN A 88 -3.79 -2.12 20.98
N LYS A 89 -4.09 -2.25 19.69
CA LYS A 89 -4.78 -1.25 18.88
C LYS A 89 -4.01 0.07 18.73
N THR A 90 -2.70 0.01 18.76
CA THR A 90 -1.83 1.15 18.47
C THR A 90 -1.22 0.98 17.09
N LEU A 91 -1.06 2.08 16.39
CA LEU A 91 -0.28 2.15 15.15
C LEU A 91 0.69 3.32 15.19
N VAL A 92 1.82 3.16 14.51
CA VAL A 92 2.81 4.21 14.29
C VAL A 92 3.06 4.34 12.81
N VAL A 93 3.04 5.57 12.32
CA VAL A 93 3.41 5.90 10.93
C VAL A 93 4.63 6.80 10.96
N GLU A 94 5.68 6.43 10.24
CA GLU A 94 6.98 7.12 10.26
C GLU A 94 7.42 7.50 8.85
N ASN A 95 7.88 8.73 8.71
CA ASN A 95 8.46 9.27 7.48
C ASN A 95 9.98 9.30 7.59
N PHE A 96 10.66 8.50 6.76
CA PHE A 96 12.13 8.45 6.65
C PHE A 96 12.67 9.34 5.52
N ASN A 97 11.82 10.14 4.86
CA ASN A 97 12.24 11.07 3.83
C ASN A 97 12.73 12.38 4.42
N ASP A 98 13.58 13.09 3.68
CA ASP A 98 14.05 14.44 3.98
C ASP A 98 12.98 15.52 3.71
N GLU A 99 11.85 15.13 3.10
CA GLU A 99 10.74 16.00 2.74
C GLU A 99 9.46 15.62 3.51
N PRO A 100 8.55 16.57 3.75
CA PRO A 100 7.23 16.25 4.30
C PRO A 100 6.43 15.40 3.31
N VAL A 101 5.61 14.50 3.83
CA VAL A 101 4.79 13.60 3.01
C VAL A 101 3.33 13.59 3.46
N GLU A 102 2.44 13.47 2.48
CA GLU A 102 1.04 13.15 2.73
C GLU A 102 0.83 11.64 2.62
N VAL A 103 0.14 11.07 3.58
CA VAL A 103 -0.14 9.63 3.64
C VAL A 103 -1.62 9.38 3.93
N ARG A 104 -2.09 8.20 3.55
CA ARG A 104 -3.42 7.72 3.86
C ARG A 104 -3.32 6.39 4.59
N ILE A 105 -3.87 6.33 5.80
CA ILE A 105 -4.10 5.08 6.53
C ILE A 105 -5.47 4.56 6.11
N VAL A 106 -5.56 3.32 5.67
CA VAL A 106 -6.81 2.67 5.27
C VAL A 106 -7.07 1.55 6.25
N THR A 107 -8.28 1.51 6.77
CA THR A 107 -8.73 0.56 7.80
C THR A 107 -10.03 -0.09 7.37
N ASP A 108 -10.46 -1.12 8.10
CA ASP A 108 -11.82 -1.61 8.00
C ASP A 108 -12.82 -0.56 8.49
N ASP A 109 -14.09 -0.71 8.16
CA ASP A 109 -15.17 0.22 8.50
C ASP A 109 -15.47 0.28 10.00
N GLU A 110 -15.04 -0.72 10.76
CA GLU A 110 -15.16 -0.73 12.23
C GLU A 110 -14.28 0.34 12.90
N VAL A 111 -13.18 0.75 12.28
CA VAL A 111 -12.31 1.80 12.83
C VAL A 111 -12.89 3.16 12.48
N THR A 112 -13.50 3.80 13.45
CA THR A 112 -14.23 5.07 13.26
C THR A 112 -13.41 6.31 13.60
N ARG A 113 -12.27 6.17 14.25
CA ARG A 113 -11.37 7.28 14.62
C ARG A 113 -9.95 6.83 14.93
N LEU A 114 -9.01 7.72 14.69
CA LEU A 114 -7.63 7.62 15.17
C LEU A 114 -7.36 8.72 16.18
N GLU A 115 -6.97 8.33 17.40
CA GLU A 115 -6.61 9.26 18.48
C GLU A 115 -5.09 9.36 18.57
N ASN A 116 -4.54 10.54 18.34
CA ASN A 116 -3.10 10.78 18.43
C ASN A 116 -2.64 10.67 19.89
N LEU A 117 -1.68 9.79 20.14
CA LEU A 117 -1.19 9.50 21.51
C LEU A 117 -0.31 10.61 22.09
N GLU A 118 0.19 11.52 21.25
CA GLU A 118 1.06 12.60 21.67
C GLU A 118 0.27 13.80 22.23
N ASN A 119 -0.83 14.16 21.55
CA ASN A 119 -1.58 15.39 21.87
C ASN A 119 -3.09 15.17 22.09
N GLY A 120 -3.59 13.96 21.90
CA GLY A 120 -5.01 13.62 22.06
C GLY A 120 -5.91 14.05 20.87
N ASP A 121 -5.36 14.57 19.79
CA ASP A 121 -6.13 14.97 18.61
C ASP A 121 -6.80 13.76 17.98
N ILE A 122 -8.04 13.95 17.52
CA ILE A 122 -8.84 12.91 16.88
C ILE A 122 -8.89 13.16 15.38
N LEU A 123 -8.40 12.20 14.61
CA LEU A 123 -8.64 12.15 13.17
C LEU A 123 -9.95 11.41 12.91
N ALA A 124 -10.85 12.07 12.19
CA ALA A 124 -12.05 11.45 11.63
C ALA A 124 -11.75 10.84 10.25
N PRO A 125 -12.47 9.79 9.85
CA PRO A 125 -12.31 9.23 8.52
C PRO A 125 -12.73 10.22 7.44
N LEU A 126 -12.07 10.14 6.30
CA LEU A 126 -12.48 10.87 5.11
C LEU A 126 -13.84 10.37 4.63
N PRO A 127 -14.63 11.24 3.97
CA PRO A 127 -15.84 10.79 3.29
C PRO A 127 -15.54 9.63 2.35
N ALA A 128 -16.39 8.60 2.36
CA ALA A 128 -16.24 7.46 1.47
C ALA A 128 -16.29 7.92 0.01
N GLU A 129 -15.23 7.64 -0.73
CA GLU A 129 -15.24 7.89 -2.19
C GLU A 129 -16.15 6.85 -2.85
N PRO A 130 -17.02 7.24 -3.79
CA PRO A 130 -17.85 6.30 -4.52
C PRO A 130 -16.97 5.36 -5.34
N VAL A 131 -16.91 4.10 -4.93
CA VAL A 131 -16.13 3.09 -5.64
C VAL A 131 -16.93 2.58 -6.83
N GLN A 132 -16.52 2.98 -8.03
CA GLN A 132 -17.04 2.38 -9.27
C GLN A 132 -16.40 1.00 -9.48
N SER A 133 -16.89 0.00 -8.77
CA SER A 133 -16.44 -1.39 -8.94
C SER A 133 -17.60 -2.29 -9.33
N ARG A 134 -17.36 -3.18 -10.30
CA ARG A 134 -18.30 -4.26 -10.66
C ARG A 134 -18.27 -5.44 -9.67
N ARG A 135 -17.37 -5.42 -8.69
CA ARG A 135 -17.25 -6.45 -7.65
C ARG A 135 -17.65 -5.85 -6.30
N PRO A 136 -18.23 -6.65 -5.38
CA PRO A 136 -18.46 -6.21 -4.02
C PRO A 136 -17.14 -5.71 -3.42
N VAL A 137 -17.13 -4.51 -2.89
CA VAL A 137 -15.98 -3.92 -2.20
C VAL A 137 -16.34 -3.87 -0.72
N THR A 138 -15.49 -4.44 0.11
CA THR A 138 -15.62 -4.29 1.56
C THR A 138 -15.48 -2.81 1.91
N PRO A 139 -16.40 -2.22 2.65
CA PRO A 139 -16.28 -0.86 3.10
C PRO A 139 -14.96 -0.66 3.84
N LYS A 140 -14.33 0.49 3.63
CA LYS A 140 -13.08 0.85 4.28
C LYS A 140 -13.12 2.31 4.66
N ASN A 141 -12.64 2.60 5.87
CA ASN A 141 -12.39 3.96 6.30
C ASN A 141 -10.97 4.37 5.91
N SER A 142 -10.77 5.64 5.68
CA SER A 142 -9.44 6.17 5.38
C SER A 142 -9.19 7.48 6.11
N PHE A 143 -7.95 7.66 6.55
CA PHE A 143 -7.51 8.80 7.33
C PHE A 143 -6.31 9.42 6.64
N ARG A 144 -6.37 10.73 6.39
CA ARG A 144 -5.25 11.48 5.80
C ARG A 144 -4.45 12.17 6.89
N LEU A 145 -3.15 12.08 6.79
CA LEU A 145 -2.26 12.81 7.67
C LEU A 145 -1.00 13.28 6.93
N SER A 146 -0.44 14.39 7.41
CA SER A 146 0.85 14.91 6.98
C SER A 146 1.92 14.55 8.03
N LEU A 147 3.08 14.11 7.56
CA LEU A 147 4.25 13.84 8.37
C LEU A 147 5.39 14.78 7.96
N LEU A 148 6.05 15.37 8.91
CA LEU A 148 7.27 16.14 8.69
C LEU A 148 8.44 15.20 8.32
N PRO A 149 9.54 15.74 7.76
CA PRO A 149 10.75 14.96 7.56
C PRO A 149 11.21 14.27 8.83
N HIS A 150 11.67 13.02 8.71
CA HIS A 150 12.23 12.23 9.82
C HIS A 150 11.38 12.24 11.08
N SER A 151 10.05 12.17 10.92
CA SER A 151 9.11 12.22 12.03
C SER A 151 8.13 11.06 12.00
N TYR A 152 7.54 10.79 13.14
CA TYR A 152 6.48 9.80 13.28
C TYR A 152 5.25 10.38 13.98
N LYS A 153 4.13 9.69 13.85
CA LYS A 153 2.93 9.89 14.66
C LYS A 153 2.42 8.55 15.13
N ALA A 154 1.99 8.50 16.39
CA ALA A 154 1.41 7.33 17.02
C ALA A 154 -0.07 7.55 17.30
N PHE A 155 -0.89 6.55 16.98
CA PHE A 155 -2.33 6.63 17.17
C PHE A 155 -2.86 5.38 17.87
N GLN A 156 -3.91 5.57 18.66
CA GLN A 156 -4.80 4.51 19.07
C GLN A 156 -6.02 4.51 18.14
N TYR A 157 -6.37 3.35 17.58
CA TYR A 157 -7.56 3.21 16.75
C TYR A 157 -8.73 2.57 17.52
N LYS A 158 -9.94 3.06 17.25
CA LYS A 158 -11.17 2.65 17.93
C LYS A 158 -12.31 2.52 16.93
#